data_df8274dad420a908c44395ee55ecef62
#
_entry.id   df8274dad420a908c44395ee55ecef62
#
_cell.length_a   1.000
_cell.length_b   1.000
_cell.length_c   1.000
_cell.angle_alpha   90.00
_cell.angle_beta   90.00
_cell.angle_gamma   90.00
#
_symmetry.space_group_name_H-M   'P 1'
#
loop_
_entity.id
_entity.type
_entity.pdbx_description
1 polymer ?
#
loop_
_entity_poly.entity_id
_entity_poly.type
_entity_poly.pdbx_seq_one_letter_code
_entity_poly.pdbx_strand_id
1 'polypeptide(L)'
;MRRIFADSSILIAGCGSRTGASRAVLTMAEIGLFKLAISQQVLEECDRNLRKKLPVALPIFTQLLAAIDPEIQPNPPSEESERWTTIIEAKDTPILAAAVLANVDRLLSLNTKDFTAEVAAQC
;
A
#
# COMPACT_ATOMS: atom_id res chain seq x y z
N MET A 1 8.06 8.85 14.93
CA MET A 1 7.00 7.87 14.56
C MET A 1 7.43 7.11 13.32
N ARG A 2 7.24 5.80 13.31
CA ARG A 2 7.57 4.99 12.14
C ARG A 2 6.61 5.29 10.99
N ARG A 3 7.13 5.24 9.79
CA ARG A 3 6.36 5.41 8.55
C ARG A 3 6.33 4.07 7.84
N ILE A 4 5.12 3.59 7.56
CA ILE A 4 4.90 2.28 6.94
C ILE A 4 4.11 2.48 5.66
N PHE A 5 4.66 1.99 4.55
CA PHE A 5 4.00 2.03 3.25
C PHE A 5 3.20 0.74 3.06
N ALA A 6 1.95 0.87 2.65
CA ALA A 6 1.10 -0.28 2.34
C ALA A 6 0.76 -0.30 0.86
N ASP A 7 0.80 -1.48 0.24
CA ASP A 7 0.28 -1.63 -1.11
C ASP A 7 -1.24 -1.83 -1.08
N SER A 8 -1.85 -1.92 -2.26
CA SER A 8 -3.30 -2.02 -2.39
C SER A 8 -3.87 -3.28 -1.75
N SER A 9 -3.12 -4.38 -1.71
CA SER A 9 -3.61 -5.64 -1.14
C SER A 9 -3.98 -5.51 0.34
N ILE A 10 -3.19 -4.75 1.10
CA ILE A 10 -3.46 -4.51 2.53
C ILE A 10 -4.75 -3.69 2.70
N LEU A 11 -4.91 -2.62 1.91
CA LEU A 11 -6.08 -1.75 2.01
C LEU A 11 -7.34 -2.48 1.57
N ILE A 12 -7.29 -3.24 0.47
CA ILE A 12 -8.44 -3.98 -0.04
C ILE A 12 -8.88 -5.04 0.97
N ALA A 13 -7.94 -5.83 1.49
CA ALA A 13 -8.25 -6.85 2.50
C ALA A 13 -8.79 -6.23 3.79
N GLY A 14 -8.24 -5.10 4.22
CA GLY A 14 -8.69 -4.40 5.41
C GLY A 14 -10.08 -3.83 5.29
N CYS A 15 -10.48 -3.40 4.09
CA CYS A 15 -11.84 -2.93 3.83
C CYS A 15 -12.84 -4.08 3.71
N GLY A 16 -12.39 -5.23 3.20
CA GLY A 16 -13.26 -6.38 2.98
C GLY A 16 -13.51 -7.25 4.20
N SER A 17 -12.74 -7.11 5.26
CA SER A 17 -12.89 -7.93 6.47
C SER A 17 -12.66 -7.09 7.73
N ARG A 18 -13.61 -7.16 8.66
CA ARG A 18 -13.52 -6.43 9.94
C ARG A 18 -12.55 -7.08 10.91
N THR A 19 -12.30 -8.38 10.78
CA THR A 19 -11.57 -9.18 11.76
C THR A 19 -10.22 -9.67 11.28
N GLY A 20 -9.86 -9.37 10.04
CA GLY A 20 -8.59 -9.82 9.47
C GLY A 20 -7.39 -9.02 9.97
N ALA A 21 -6.19 -9.58 9.78
CA ALA A 21 -4.94 -8.92 10.17
C ALA A 21 -4.75 -7.57 9.48
N SER A 22 -5.16 -7.45 8.21
CA SER A 22 -5.05 -6.19 7.48
C SER A 22 -5.89 -5.08 8.10
N ARG A 23 -7.11 -5.38 8.58
CA ARG A 23 -7.92 -4.38 9.28
C ARG A 23 -7.26 -3.98 10.60
N ALA A 24 -6.64 -4.93 11.32
CA ALA A 24 -5.92 -4.62 12.55
C ALA A 24 -4.76 -3.63 12.27
N VAL A 25 -4.03 -3.82 11.19
CA VAL A 25 -2.96 -2.90 10.77
C VAL A 25 -3.53 -1.51 10.50
N LEU A 26 -4.63 -1.41 9.76
CA LEU A 26 -5.27 -0.12 9.47
C LEU A 26 -5.80 0.55 10.74
N THR A 27 -6.33 -0.22 11.67
CA THR A 27 -6.77 0.31 12.98
C THR A 27 -5.59 0.88 13.75
N MET A 28 -4.44 0.22 13.74
CA MET A 28 -3.23 0.72 14.39
C MET A 28 -2.79 2.06 13.78
N ALA A 29 -2.89 2.22 12.47
CA ALA A 29 -2.61 3.50 11.81
C ALA A 29 -3.62 4.57 12.23
N GLU A 30 -4.89 4.21 12.32
CA GLU A 30 -5.96 5.12 12.70
C GLU A 30 -5.76 5.69 14.11
N ILE A 31 -5.34 4.85 15.05
CA ILE A 31 -5.08 5.29 16.43
C ILE A 31 -3.70 5.92 16.63
N GLY A 32 -2.91 6.04 15.57
CA GLY A 32 -1.67 6.78 15.61
C GLY A 32 -0.43 6.02 16.06
N LEU A 33 -0.44 4.70 16.01
CA LEU A 33 0.73 3.89 16.38
C LEU A 33 1.86 4.00 15.34
N PHE A 34 1.52 4.31 14.10
CA PHE A 34 2.49 4.62 13.04
C PHE A 34 1.81 5.51 12.01
N LYS A 35 2.62 6.10 11.12
CA LYS A 35 2.11 6.90 9.99
C LYS A 35 2.02 6.02 8.76
N LEU A 36 0.83 5.89 8.21
CA LEU A 36 0.61 5.16 6.97
C LEU A 36 0.99 6.02 5.77
N ALA A 37 1.72 5.44 4.83
CA ALA A 37 2.03 6.07 3.55
C ALA A 37 1.53 5.16 2.43
N ILE A 38 0.98 5.76 1.40
CA ILE A 38 0.54 5.06 0.18
C ILE A 38 0.91 5.94 -1.01
N SER A 39 0.87 5.37 -2.22
CA SER A 39 1.08 6.15 -3.43
C SER A 39 -0.25 6.43 -4.12
N GLN A 40 -0.23 7.37 -5.08
CA GLN A 40 -1.39 7.66 -5.92
C GLN A 40 -1.84 6.40 -6.66
N GLN A 41 -0.89 5.59 -7.15
CA GLN A 41 -1.22 4.32 -7.82
C GLN A 41 -1.94 3.35 -6.89
N VAL A 42 -1.53 3.26 -5.62
CA VAL A 42 -2.20 2.41 -4.63
C VAL A 42 -3.66 2.85 -4.45
N LEU A 43 -3.91 4.16 -4.35
CA LEU A 43 -5.28 4.68 -4.27
C LEU A 43 -6.12 4.27 -5.48
N GLU A 44 -5.56 4.43 -6.68
CA GLU A 44 -6.25 4.12 -7.92
C GLU A 44 -6.57 2.62 -8.03
N GLU A 45 -5.62 1.77 -7.64
CA GLU A 45 -5.83 0.32 -7.64
C GLU A 45 -6.91 -0.09 -6.65
N CYS A 46 -6.93 0.49 -5.46
CA CYS A 46 -7.96 0.22 -4.46
C CYS A 46 -9.33 0.60 -4.97
N ASP A 47 -9.48 1.81 -5.48
CA ASP A 47 -10.76 2.29 -6.00
C ASP A 47 -11.26 1.38 -7.12
N ARG A 48 -10.41 1.08 -8.09
CA ARG A 48 -10.74 0.25 -9.23
C ARG A 48 -11.15 -1.16 -8.81
N ASN A 49 -10.37 -1.80 -7.94
CA ASN A 49 -10.65 -3.17 -7.51
C ASN A 49 -11.89 -3.27 -6.65
N LEU A 50 -12.09 -2.35 -5.71
CA LEU A 50 -13.28 -2.36 -4.86
C LEU A 50 -14.54 -2.10 -5.69
N ARG A 51 -14.47 -1.14 -6.61
CA ARG A 51 -15.60 -0.81 -7.48
C ARG A 51 -16.02 -2.00 -8.34
N LYS A 52 -15.06 -2.76 -8.81
CA LYS A 52 -15.29 -3.91 -9.67
C LYS A 52 -15.72 -5.17 -8.90
N LYS A 53 -15.08 -5.45 -7.76
CA LYS A 53 -15.23 -6.74 -7.06
C LYS A 53 -16.04 -6.67 -5.78
N LEU A 54 -16.05 -5.54 -5.09
CA LEU A 54 -16.70 -5.38 -3.79
C LEU A 54 -17.17 -3.94 -3.57
N PRO A 55 -18.13 -3.47 -4.39
CA PRO A 55 -18.55 -2.06 -4.31
C PRO A 55 -19.12 -1.65 -2.96
N VAL A 56 -19.67 -2.60 -2.20
CA VAL A 56 -20.19 -2.31 -0.84
C VAL A 56 -19.09 -1.85 0.13
N ALA A 57 -17.83 -2.14 -0.17
CA ALA A 57 -16.71 -1.71 0.65
C ALA A 57 -16.19 -0.30 0.33
N LEU A 58 -16.67 0.33 -0.75
CA LEU A 58 -16.23 1.69 -1.10
C LEU A 58 -16.49 2.72 0.00
N PRO A 59 -17.69 2.77 0.63
CA PRO A 59 -17.90 3.68 1.74
C PRO A 59 -16.95 3.42 2.92
N ILE A 60 -16.64 2.16 3.19
CA ILE A 60 -15.70 1.77 4.25
C ILE A 60 -14.31 2.29 3.91
N PHE A 61 -13.86 2.13 2.67
CA PHE A 61 -12.58 2.62 2.19
C PHE A 61 -12.47 4.14 2.37
N THR A 62 -13.49 4.88 1.95
CA THR A 62 -13.54 6.33 2.10
C THR A 62 -13.44 6.76 3.57
N GLN A 63 -14.19 6.08 4.44
CA GLN A 63 -14.17 6.38 5.88
C GLN A 63 -12.81 6.08 6.51
N LEU A 64 -12.19 4.96 6.15
CA LEU A 64 -10.88 4.59 6.66
C LEU A 64 -9.81 5.57 6.21
N LEU A 65 -9.82 5.99 4.94
CA LEU A 65 -8.88 6.98 4.44
C LEU A 65 -9.00 8.31 5.19
N ALA A 66 -10.24 8.76 5.43
CA ALA A 66 -10.47 10.00 6.18
C ALA A 66 -9.97 9.89 7.61
N ALA A 67 -10.21 8.76 8.28
CA ALA A 67 -9.81 8.55 9.67
C ALA A 67 -8.30 8.39 9.83
N ILE A 68 -7.65 7.69 8.91
CA ILE A 68 -6.22 7.43 8.94
C ILE A 68 -5.43 8.65 8.46
N ASP A 69 -5.93 9.35 7.46
CA ASP A 69 -5.26 10.50 6.82
C ASP A 69 -3.83 10.14 6.40
N PRO A 70 -3.66 9.18 5.48
CA PRO A 70 -2.32 8.72 5.11
C PRO A 70 -1.54 9.75 4.31
N GLU A 71 -0.20 9.64 4.31
CA GLU A 71 0.64 10.36 3.36
C GLU A 71 0.37 9.79 1.96
N ILE A 72 0.05 10.66 1.01
CA ILE A 72 -0.15 10.25 -0.39
C ILE A 72 1.08 10.64 -1.19
N GLN A 73 1.87 9.67 -1.59
CA GLN A 73 3.06 9.90 -2.40
C GLN A 73 2.68 9.95 -3.88
N PRO A 74 3.27 10.87 -4.65
CA PRO A 74 3.05 10.88 -6.10
C PRO A 74 3.63 9.62 -6.73
N ASN A 75 3.14 9.26 -7.91
CA ASN A 75 3.72 8.15 -8.65
C ASN A 75 5.18 8.50 -9.02
N PRO A 76 6.12 7.56 -8.86
CA PRO A 76 7.51 7.83 -9.17
C PRO A 76 7.73 7.99 -10.68
N PRO A 77 8.82 8.70 -11.09
CA PRO A 77 9.22 8.72 -12.49
C PRO A 77 9.48 7.31 -13.02
N SER A 78 9.26 7.12 -14.32
CA SER A 78 9.44 5.81 -14.96
C SER A 78 10.84 5.22 -14.73
N GLU A 79 11.88 6.06 -14.77
CA GLU A 79 13.26 5.62 -14.56
C GLU A 79 13.46 4.97 -13.19
N GLU A 80 12.80 5.50 -12.17
CA GLU A 80 12.89 4.94 -10.82
C GLU A 80 12.19 3.58 -10.72
N SER A 81 11.07 3.42 -11.42
CA SER A 81 10.35 2.15 -11.47
C SER A 81 11.16 1.09 -12.22
N GLU A 82 11.82 1.48 -13.31
CA GLU A 82 12.59 0.58 -14.15
C GLU A 82 13.77 -0.08 -13.42
N ARG A 83 14.29 0.56 -12.38
CA ARG A 83 15.38 -0.01 -11.56
C ARG A 83 15.02 -1.37 -10.96
N TRP A 84 13.72 -1.66 -10.79
CA TRP A 84 13.24 -2.84 -10.06
C TRP A 84 12.63 -3.90 -10.98
N THR A 85 12.60 -3.68 -12.29
CA THR A 85 11.92 -4.59 -13.24
C THR A 85 12.58 -5.96 -13.33
N THR A 86 13.85 -6.09 -12.92
CA THR A 86 14.56 -7.36 -12.96
C THR A 86 14.27 -8.25 -11.76
N ILE A 87 13.67 -7.73 -10.69
CA ILE A 87 13.44 -8.45 -9.45
C ILE A 87 11.96 -8.62 -9.10
N ILE A 88 11.09 -7.76 -9.63
CA ILE A 88 9.63 -7.91 -9.44
C ILE A 88 8.91 -7.63 -10.75
N GLU A 89 7.61 -7.99 -10.80
CA GLU A 89 6.80 -7.73 -11.98
C GLU A 89 6.69 -6.22 -12.26
N ALA A 90 6.69 -5.86 -13.54
CA ALA A 90 6.67 -4.46 -13.97
C ALA A 90 5.49 -3.66 -13.38
N LYS A 91 4.33 -4.30 -13.21
CA LYS A 91 3.14 -3.62 -12.66
C LYS A 91 3.33 -3.18 -11.20
N ASP A 92 4.22 -3.84 -10.45
CA ASP A 92 4.47 -3.56 -9.04
C ASP A 92 5.70 -2.68 -8.80
N THR A 93 6.52 -2.43 -9.85
CA THR A 93 7.72 -1.61 -9.71
C THR A 93 7.43 -0.17 -9.30
N PRO A 94 6.35 0.49 -9.78
CA PRO A 94 6.04 1.83 -9.30
C PRO A 94 5.70 1.88 -7.81
N ILE A 95 5.09 0.83 -7.28
CA ILE A 95 4.75 0.75 -5.86
C ILE A 95 6.03 0.63 -5.02
N LEU A 96 6.93 -0.27 -5.39
CA LEU A 96 8.20 -0.41 -4.72
C LEU A 96 9.03 0.87 -4.82
N ALA A 97 9.11 1.47 -6.00
CA ALA A 97 9.85 2.71 -6.20
C ALA A 97 9.29 3.86 -5.35
N ALA A 98 7.97 3.98 -5.25
CA ALA A 98 7.35 4.99 -4.41
C ALA A 98 7.72 4.81 -2.93
N ALA A 99 7.72 3.57 -2.44
CA ALA A 99 8.11 3.28 -1.06
C ALA A 99 9.59 3.61 -0.80
N VAL A 100 10.47 3.25 -1.73
CA VAL A 100 11.90 3.54 -1.63
C VAL A 100 12.15 5.05 -1.64
N LEU A 101 11.55 5.78 -2.57
CA LEU A 101 11.70 7.23 -2.66
C LEU A 101 11.15 7.96 -1.44
N ALA A 102 10.06 7.44 -0.86
CA ALA A 102 9.48 8.01 0.36
C ALA A 102 10.32 7.71 1.61
N ASN A 103 11.31 6.82 1.49
CA ASN A 103 12.20 6.44 2.58
C ASN A 103 11.42 5.97 3.82
N VAL A 104 10.46 5.08 3.62
CA VAL A 104 9.65 4.52 4.70
C VAL A 104 10.41 3.45 5.46
N ASP A 105 9.98 3.15 6.68
CA ASP A 105 10.63 2.15 7.52
C ASP A 105 10.28 0.72 7.08
N ARG A 106 9.08 0.51 6.58
CA ARG A 106 8.60 -0.82 6.16
C ARG A 106 7.64 -0.67 4.98
N LEU A 107 7.58 -1.73 4.16
CA LEU A 107 6.56 -1.91 3.14
C LEU A 107 5.76 -3.16 3.49
N LEU A 108 4.45 -3.01 3.61
CA LEU A 108 3.53 -4.12 3.89
C LEU A 108 2.74 -4.50 2.65
N SER A 109 2.69 -5.80 2.38
CA SER A 109 1.95 -6.35 1.25
C SER A 109 1.53 -7.78 1.54
N LEU A 110 0.41 -8.19 0.95
CA LEU A 110 0.02 -9.60 0.91
C LEU A 110 0.60 -10.30 -0.32
N ASN A 111 1.26 -9.56 -1.21
CA ASN A 111 1.94 -10.11 -2.38
C ASN A 111 3.31 -10.63 -1.99
N THR A 112 3.36 -11.85 -1.47
CA THR A 112 4.61 -12.49 -1.04
C THR A 112 5.45 -12.99 -2.21
N LYS A 113 4.91 -12.98 -3.43
CA LYS A 113 5.64 -13.36 -4.64
C LYS A 113 6.66 -12.28 -5.03
N ASP A 114 6.25 -11.01 -5.01
CA ASP A 114 7.10 -9.89 -5.43
C ASP A 114 7.80 -9.21 -4.26
N PHE A 115 7.10 -8.98 -3.14
CA PHE A 115 7.65 -8.26 -1.99
C PHE A 115 8.20 -9.26 -0.96
N THR A 116 9.36 -9.83 -1.28
CA THR A 116 10.02 -10.86 -0.48
C THR A 116 11.16 -10.25 0.34
N ALA A 117 11.71 -11.05 1.25
CA ALA A 117 12.89 -10.66 2.03
C ALA A 117 14.10 -10.38 1.12
N GLU A 118 14.25 -11.14 0.03
CA GLU A 118 15.34 -10.94 -0.94
C GLU A 118 15.21 -9.58 -1.64
N VAL A 119 13.98 -9.21 -2.03
CA VAL A 119 13.73 -7.89 -2.63
C VAL A 119 14.02 -6.79 -1.62
N ALA A 120 13.55 -6.93 -0.40
CA ALA A 120 13.79 -5.94 0.66
C ALA A 120 15.27 -5.72 0.92
N ALA A 121 16.09 -6.78 0.84
CA ALA A 121 17.53 -6.69 1.05
C ALA A 121 18.24 -5.85 -0.03
N GLN A 122 17.62 -5.63 -1.19
CA GLN A 122 18.18 -4.86 -2.30
C GLN A 122 17.75 -3.39 -2.27
N CYS A 123 16.87 -3.04 -1.37
CA CYS A 123 16.39 -1.68 -1.18
C CYS A 123 17.12 -1.03 0.00
#